data_89fa9969d1503b2dd28c97696a931ee8
#
_entry.id   89fa9969d1503b2dd28c97696a931ee8
#
_cell.length_a   1.000
_cell.length_b   1.000
_cell.length_c   1.000
_cell.angle_alpha   90.00
_cell.angle_beta   90.00
_cell.angle_gamma   90.00
#
_symmetry.space_group_name_H-M   'P 1'
#
loop_
_entity.id
_entity.type
_entity.pdbx_description
1 polymer ?
#
loop_
_entity_poly.entity_id
_entity_poly.type
_entity_poly.pdbx_seq_one_letter_code
_entity_poly.pdbx_strand_id
1 'polypeptide(L)'
;MNFKEFIESDRESRGKEKFNGTFLDYLEIIKQNPDVTKLAHKRLYDTIMKDGVEVLKAEDNPRVKKIYGNDAIRQYGFFKDNFFGIDKVLMKLMNYFHSAAMQGEEARQVLYLVGPVGAGKSSLVESLKKALEGSESIYSIKGCPMHEEPLHLIPKHLRPEFEHLLGVKIEGDLCPVCKYRLLHEYDGKYEEMPIEKKGFSIRSRKGIGVVPPVDPNNQDTSILTGSIDISKMDMYPEDDPRIFSLNGAFNVGNRGMVEFIEVFKNDVE
;
A
#
# COMPACT_ATOMS: atom_id res chain seq x y z
N MET A 1 10.98 -24.56 -26.02
CA MET A 1 10.45 -23.20 -25.76
C MET A 1 11.44 -22.17 -26.26
N ASN A 2 11.08 -21.33 -27.20
CA ASN A 2 11.96 -20.35 -27.83
C ASN A 2 11.86 -19.02 -27.07
N PHE A 3 12.92 -18.19 -27.04
CA PHE A 3 12.92 -16.88 -26.40
C PHE A 3 11.75 -15.99 -26.85
N LYS A 4 11.32 -16.11 -28.11
CA LYS A 4 10.14 -15.41 -28.62
C LYS A 4 8.85 -15.79 -27.88
N GLU A 5 8.63 -17.07 -27.63
CA GLU A 5 7.45 -17.59 -26.93
C GLU A 5 7.39 -17.06 -25.49
N PHE A 6 8.56 -16.97 -24.81
CA PHE A 6 8.62 -16.35 -23.47
C PHE A 6 8.27 -14.86 -23.51
N ILE A 7 8.78 -14.12 -24.50
CA ILE A 7 8.53 -12.69 -24.65
C ILE A 7 7.04 -12.44 -25.00
N GLU A 8 6.48 -13.28 -25.88
CA GLU A 8 5.06 -13.17 -26.27
C GLU A 8 4.14 -13.53 -25.11
N SER A 9 4.42 -14.61 -24.37
CA SER A 9 3.69 -14.98 -23.17
C SER A 9 3.74 -13.88 -22.08
N ASP A 10 4.90 -13.26 -21.87
CA ASP A 10 5.06 -12.15 -20.94
C ASP A 10 4.29 -10.90 -21.41
N ARG A 11 4.29 -10.59 -22.71
CA ARG A 11 3.49 -9.50 -23.29
C ARG A 11 1.99 -9.73 -23.13
N GLU A 12 1.52 -10.95 -23.38
CA GLU A 12 0.11 -11.32 -23.21
C GLU A 12 -0.31 -11.24 -21.74
N SER A 13 0.54 -11.73 -20.83
CA SER A 13 0.33 -11.64 -19.39
C SER A 13 0.22 -10.19 -18.94
N ARG A 14 1.18 -9.34 -19.32
CA ARG A 14 1.14 -7.90 -19.04
C ARG A 14 -0.04 -7.20 -19.74
N GLY A 15 -0.47 -7.67 -20.89
CA GLY A 15 -1.66 -7.14 -21.59
C GLY A 15 -2.95 -7.44 -20.82
N LYS A 16 -3.10 -8.63 -20.28
CA LYS A 16 -4.23 -9.05 -19.44
C LYS A 16 -4.28 -8.31 -18.10
N GLU A 17 -3.13 -7.86 -17.58
CA GLU A 17 -3.04 -7.05 -16.36
C GLU A 17 -3.38 -5.57 -16.59
N LYS A 18 -3.38 -5.10 -17.85
CA LYS A 18 -3.70 -3.71 -18.16
C LYS A 18 -5.21 -3.51 -18.21
N PHE A 19 -5.70 -2.79 -17.23
CA PHE A 19 -7.03 -2.19 -17.29
C PHE A 19 -6.89 -0.76 -17.84
N ASN A 20 -7.67 -0.44 -18.88
CA ASN A 20 -7.88 0.91 -19.39
C ASN A 20 -9.38 1.07 -19.61
N GLY A 21 -10.04 1.62 -18.64
CA GLY A 21 -11.48 1.88 -18.65
C GLY A 21 -11.78 3.23 -18.06
N THR A 22 -13.05 3.56 -17.98
CA THR A 22 -13.60 4.75 -17.36
C THR A 22 -13.91 4.50 -15.88
N PHE A 23 -14.28 5.54 -15.17
CA PHE A 23 -14.77 5.41 -13.80
C PHE A 23 -16.03 4.53 -13.71
N LEU A 24 -16.93 4.60 -14.71
CA LEU A 24 -18.12 3.72 -14.75
C LEU A 24 -17.73 2.25 -14.84
N ASP A 25 -16.75 1.89 -15.67
CA ASP A 25 -16.26 0.51 -15.77
C ASP A 25 -15.69 0.03 -14.44
N TYR A 26 -15.02 0.92 -13.69
CA TYR A 26 -14.50 0.61 -12.36
C TYR A 26 -15.62 0.36 -11.33
N LEU A 27 -16.71 1.12 -11.37
CA LEU A 27 -17.85 0.89 -10.49
C LEU A 27 -18.49 -0.49 -10.70
N GLU A 28 -18.59 -0.94 -11.96
CA GLU A 28 -19.09 -2.29 -12.25
C GLU A 28 -18.15 -3.39 -11.73
N ILE A 29 -16.83 -3.15 -11.73
CA ILE A 29 -15.85 -4.07 -11.12
C ILE A 29 -16.06 -4.15 -9.61
N ILE A 30 -16.28 -3.02 -8.92
CA ILE A 30 -16.52 -3.00 -7.46
C ILE A 30 -17.80 -3.77 -7.12
N LYS A 31 -18.87 -3.61 -7.89
CA LYS A 31 -20.12 -4.39 -7.67
C LYS A 31 -19.88 -5.89 -7.73
N GLN A 32 -19.01 -6.35 -8.62
CA GLN A 32 -18.68 -7.78 -8.74
C GLN A 32 -17.70 -8.23 -7.66
N ASN A 33 -16.75 -7.37 -7.28
CA ASN A 33 -15.72 -7.66 -6.31
C ASN A 33 -15.36 -6.41 -5.48
N PRO A 34 -16.04 -6.16 -4.36
CA PRO A 34 -15.74 -5.04 -3.47
C PRO A 34 -14.31 -5.05 -2.91
N ASP A 35 -13.67 -6.23 -2.84
CA ASP A 35 -12.31 -6.40 -2.30
C ASP A 35 -11.23 -5.67 -3.12
N VAL A 36 -11.53 -5.19 -4.33
CA VAL A 36 -10.58 -4.37 -5.10
C VAL A 36 -10.27 -3.04 -4.41
N THR A 37 -11.17 -2.55 -3.55
CA THR A 37 -11.03 -1.31 -2.79
C THR A 37 -10.34 -1.49 -1.43
N LYS A 38 -9.96 -2.73 -1.08
CA LYS A 38 -9.39 -3.05 0.24
C LYS A 38 -8.17 -2.20 0.58
N LEU A 39 -8.08 -1.78 1.84
CA LEU A 39 -6.98 -0.99 2.37
C LEU A 39 -5.69 -1.81 2.53
N ALA A 40 -4.57 -1.13 2.74
CA ALA A 40 -3.24 -1.74 2.84
C ALA A 40 -3.15 -2.84 3.91
N HIS A 41 -3.72 -2.63 5.10
CA HIS A 41 -3.71 -3.62 6.18
C HIS A 41 -4.41 -4.91 5.78
N LYS A 42 -5.61 -4.82 5.21
CA LYS A 42 -6.35 -5.99 4.72
C LYS A 42 -5.60 -6.68 3.58
N ARG A 43 -5.03 -5.91 2.67
CA ARG A 43 -4.22 -6.43 1.56
C ARG A 43 -3.01 -7.22 2.04
N LEU A 44 -2.25 -6.66 3.00
CA LEU A 44 -1.10 -7.35 3.61
C LEU A 44 -1.54 -8.61 4.35
N TYR A 45 -2.57 -8.50 5.19
CA TYR A 45 -3.11 -9.63 5.93
C TYR A 45 -3.51 -10.77 5.00
N ASP A 46 -4.35 -10.48 3.99
CA ASP A 46 -4.83 -11.47 3.04
C ASP A 46 -3.68 -12.12 2.26
N THR A 47 -2.67 -11.32 1.85
CA THR A 47 -1.52 -11.83 1.10
C THR A 47 -0.67 -12.78 1.93
N ILE A 48 -0.40 -12.45 3.19
CA ILE A 48 0.36 -13.31 4.11
C ILE A 48 -0.42 -14.59 4.43
N MET A 49 -1.74 -14.49 4.58
CA MET A 49 -2.59 -15.63 4.90
C MET A 49 -2.76 -16.62 3.74
N LYS A 50 -2.50 -16.22 2.48
CA LYS A 50 -2.58 -17.11 1.31
C LYS A 50 -1.66 -18.33 1.41
N ASP A 51 -0.49 -18.17 2.06
CA ASP A 51 0.48 -19.25 2.22
C ASP A 51 0.13 -20.21 3.38
N GLY A 52 -1.02 -20.00 4.01
CA GLY A 52 -1.56 -20.86 5.07
C GLY A 52 -0.96 -20.60 6.45
N VAL A 53 -1.62 -21.19 7.44
CA VAL A 53 -1.21 -21.08 8.85
C VAL A 53 -1.27 -22.46 9.47
N GLU A 54 -0.17 -22.88 10.10
CA GLU A 54 -0.05 -24.12 10.84
C GLU A 54 -0.05 -23.83 12.35
N VAL A 55 -0.80 -24.59 13.14
CA VAL A 55 -0.79 -24.47 14.59
C VAL A 55 0.14 -25.53 15.15
N LEU A 56 1.28 -25.08 15.68
CA LEU A 56 2.25 -25.94 16.33
C LEU A 56 1.92 -26.09 17.81
N LYS A 57 1.74 -27.31 18.27
CA LYS A 57 1.53 -27.62 19.69
C LYS A 57 2.80 -28.18 20.31
N ALA A 58 3.01 -27.85 21.58
CA ALA A 58 4.16 -28.34 22.35
C ALA A 58 4.21 -29.89 22.45
N GLU A 59 3.04 -30.51 22.40
CA GLU A 59 2.89 -31.97 22.47
C GLU A 59 3.44 -32.68 21.25
N ASP A 60 3.32 -32.04 20.08
CA ASP A 60 3.67 -32.63 18.78
C ASP A 60 5.14 -32.37 18.40
N ASN A 61 5.78 -31.38 19.01
CA ASN A 61 7.14 -31.00 18.65
C ASN A 61 8.02 -30.57 19.86
N PRO A 62 9.03 -31.40 20.24
CA PRO A 62 9.90 -31.10 21.37
C PRO A 62 10.67 -29.77 21.24
N ARG A 63 10.98 -29.31 20.01
CA ARG A 63 11.64 -28.02 19.78
C ARG A 63 10.70 -26.86 20.10
N VAL A 64 9.43 -26.97 19.73
CA VAL A 64 8.38 -25.96 20.04
C VAL A 64 8.24 -25.88 21.57
N LYS A 65 8.16 -27.00 22.25
CA LYS A 65 8.10 -27.05 23.73
C LYS A 65 9.30 -26.38 24.38
N LYS A 66 10.51 -26.61 23.86
CA LYS A 66 11.74 -25.99 24.39
C LYS A 66 11.79 -24.48 24.23
N ILE A 67 11.28 -23.94 23.11
CA ILE A 67 11.34 -22.51 22.76
C ILE A 67 10.16 -21.75 23.36
N TYR A 68 8.97 -22.32 23.30
CA TYR A 68 7.72 -21.62 23.59
C TYR A 68 6.95 -22.14 24.82
N GLY A 69 7.45 -23.19 25.45
CA GLY A 69 6.75 -23.85 26.56
C GLY A 69 5.53 -24.61 26.09
N ASN A 70 4.41 -24.45 26.80
CA ASN A 70 3.15 -25.10 26.47
C ASN A 70 2.21 -24.24 25.59
N ASP A 71 2.68 -23.09 25.11
CA ASP A 71 1.87 -22.19 24.28
C ASP A 71 1.65 -22.78 22.89
N ALA A 72 0.42 -22.66 22.38
CA ALA A 72 0.12 -22.96 21.00
C ALA A 72 0.66 -21.82 20.12
N ILE A 73 1.47 -22.16 19.13
CA ILE A 73 2.11 -21.21 18.23
C ILE A 73 1.49 -21.32 16.84
N ARG A 74 1.10 -20.19 16.27
CA ARG A 74 0.71 -20.09 14.86
C ARG A 74 1.95 -19.78 14.05
N GLN A 75 2.30 -20.69 13.14
CA GLN A 75 3.36 -20.50 12.16
C GLN A 75 2.71 -20.15 10.83
N TYR A 76 3.09 -19.00 10.27
CA TYR A 76 2.59 -18.51 8.99
C TYR A 76 3.50 -18.98 7.86
N GLY A 77 2.94 -19.63 6.85
CA GLY A 77 3.69 -20.16 5.71
C GLY A 77 4.57 -19.12 5.05
N PHE A 78 4.06 -17.91 4.88
CA PHE A 78 4.79 -16.77 4.31
C PHE A 78 6.13 -16.46 5.00
N PHE A 79 6.23 -16.65 6.31
CA PHE A 79 7.43 -16.34 7.10
C PHE A 79 8.31 -17.56 7.39
N LYS A 80 7.82 -18.77 7.15
CA LYS A 80 8.40 -20.04 7.60
C LYS A 80 9.87 -20.23 7.18
N ASP A 81 10.21 -19.83 5.94
CA ASP A 81 11.53 -20.07 5.38
C ASP A 81 12.57 -18.98 5.75
N ASN A 82 12.11 -17.83 6.21
CA ASN A 82 12.98 -16.68 6.44
C ASN A 82 13.14 -16.32 7.93
N PHE A 83 12.24 -16.79 8.81
CA PHE A 83 12.22 -16.38 10.19
C PHE A 83 12.07 -17.59 11.12
N PHE A 84 13.01 -17.73 12.05
CA PHE A 84 13.06 -18.84 12.99
C PHE A 84 13.05 -18.33 14.43
N GLY A 85 12.18 -18.91 15.27
CA GLY A 85 12.17 -18.64 16.71
C GLY A 85 11.54 -17.32 17.12
N ILE A 86 10.95 -16.56 16.18
CA ILE A 86 10.24 -15.29 16.47
C ILE A 86 8.73 -15.40 16.25
N ASP A 87 8.18 -16.61 16.23
CA ASP A 87 6.77 -16.85 15.89
C ASP A 87 5.80 -16.07 16.79
N LYS A 88 6.13 -15.90 18.10
CA LYS A 88 5.32 -15.05 19.00
C LYS A 88 5.26 -13.58 18.55
N VAL A 89 6.36 -13.05 17.98
CA VAL A 89 6.41 -11.69 17.45
C VAL A 89 5.59 -11.61 16.18
N LEU A 90 5.72 -12.61 15.29
CA LEU A 90 4.93 -12.72 14.07
C LEU A 90 3.43 -12.85 14.38
N MET A 91 3.05 -13.61 15.41
CA MET A 91 1.65 -13.68 15.87
C MET A 91 1.12 -12.32 16.31
N LYS A 92 1.90 -11.53 17.05
CA LYS A 92 1.50 -10.17 17.45
C LYS A 92 1.34 -9.26 16.22
N LEU A 93 2.28 -9.34 15.28
CA LEU A 93 2.21 -8.60 14.02
C LEU A 93 0.94 -8.96 13.23
N MET A 94 0.64 -10.25 13.11
CA MET A 94 -0.54 -10.71 12.39
C MET A 94 -1.85 -10.35 13.09
N ASN A 95 -1.86 -10.35 14.42
CA ASN A 95 -3.01 -9.84 15.18
C ASN A 95 -3.22 -8.34 14.94
N TYR A 96 -2.14 -7.55 14.89
CA TYR A 96 -2.19 -6.13 14.51
C TYR A 96 -2.79 -5.96 13.10
N PHE A 97 -2.30 -6.69 12.10
CA PHE A 97 -2.84 -6.60 10.75
C PHE A 97 -4.29 -7.06 10.66
N HIS A 98 -4.67 -8.12 11.40
CA HIS A 98 -6.04 -8.58 11.45
C HIS A 98 -6.98 -7.52 12.02
N SER A 99 -6.66 -6.95 13.18
CA SER A 99 -7.45 -5.90 13.82
C SER A 99 -7.54 -4.66 12.92
N ALA A 100 -6.42 -4.22 12.34
CA ALA A 100 -6.39 -3.11 11.41
C ALA A 100 -7.19 -3.38 10.11
N ALA A 101 -7.18 -4.62 9.61
CA ALA A 101 -7.97 -5.05 8.45
C ALA A 101 -9.48 -5.01 8.74
N MET A 102 -9.87 -5.22 9.99
CA MET A 102 -11.27 -5.08 10.47
C MET A 102 -11.62 -3.64 10.86
N GLN A 103 -10.79 -2.66 10.50
CA GLN A 103 -10.96 -1.24 10.84
C GLN A 103 -10.98 -0.96 12.35
N GLY A 104 -10.27 -1.78 13.15
CA GLY A 104 -10.03 -1.54 14.57
C GLY A 104 -9.12 -0.32 14.80
N GLU A 105 -8.82 -0.05 16.07
CA GLU A 105 -7.97 1.08 16.46
C GLU A 105 -6.58 1.02 15.83
N GLU A 106 -6.06 -0.18 15.60
CA GLU A 106 -4.75 -0.42 15.00
C GLU A 106 -4.64 0.13 13.57
N ALA A 107 -5.74 0.29 12.85
CA ALA A 107 -5.76 0.87 11.51
C ALA A 107 -5.25 2.34 11.50
N ARG A 108 -5.27 3.01 12.65
CA ARG A 108 -4.85 4.41 12.83
C ARG A 108 -3.53 4.55 13.59
N GLN A 109 -2.91 3.43 13.94
CA GLN A 109 -1.67 3.41 14.72
C GLN A 109 -0.46 3.17 13.84
N VAL A 110 0.68 3.70 14.25
CA VAL A 110 1.98 3.43 13.62
C VAL A 110 2.55 2.14 14.21
N LEU A 111 2.94 1.21 13.34
CA LEU A 111 3.65 0.00 13.75
C LEU A 111 5.12 0.35 14.02
N TYR A 112 5.55 0.21 15.27
CA TYR A 112 6.92 0.48 15.68
C TYR A 112 7.66 -0.82 16.07
N LEU A 113 8.75 -1.12 15.35
CA LEU A 113 9.55 -2.31 15.56
C LEU A 113 10.78 -2.00 16.44
N VAL A 114 10.78 -2.48 17.68
CA VAL A 114 11.86 -2.30 18.65
C VAL A 114 12.64 -3.60 18.84
N GLY A 115 13.95 -3.52 18.92
CA GLY A 115 14.80 -4.66 19.19
C GLY A 115 16.26 -4.39 18.89
N PRO A 116 17.19 -5.27 19.35
CA PRO A 116 18.62 -5.10 19.14
C PRO A 116 19.01 -5.17 17.67
N VAL A 117 20.23 -4.75 17.36
CA VAL A 117 20.83 -4.91 16.04
C VAL A 117 20.89 -6.41 15.71
N GLY A 118 20.58 -6.76 14.46
CA GLY A 118 20.54 -8.16 14.03
C GLY A 118 19.27 -8.95 14.40
N ALA A 119 18.28 -8.34 15.05
CA ALA A 119 17.01 -9.00 15.43
C ALA A 119 16.04 -9.25 14.25
N GLY A 120 16.45 -9.00 13.01
CA GLY A 120 15.62 -9.28 11.82
C GLY A 120 14.55 -8.21 11.50
N LYS A 121 14.58 -7.03 12.15
CA LYS A 121 13.59 -5.95 11.91
C LYS A 121 13.51 -5.53 10.44
N SER A 122 14.65 -5.20 9.85
CA SER A 122 14.72 -4.79 8.43
C SER A 122 14.31 -5.92 7.49
N SER A 123 14.71 -7.17 7.79
CA SER A 123 14.29 -8.34 7.00
C SER A 123 12.78 -8.54 7.05
N LEU A 124 12.15 -8.27 8.20
CA LEU A 124 10.71 -8.34 8.35
C LEU A 124 10.01 -7.27 7.51
N VAL A 125 10.49 -6.02 7.55
CA VAL A 125 9.94 -4.93 6.73
C VAL A 125 10.12 -5.23 5.23
N GLU A 126 11.29 -5.74 4.82
CA GLU A 126 11.53 -6.17 3.42
C GLU A 126 10.57 -7.29 3.00
N SER A 127 10.25 -8.23 3.89
CA SER A 127 9.25 -9.26 3.61
C SER A 127 7.85 -8.67 3.44
N LEU A 128 7.46 -7.68 4.24
CA LEU A 128 6.18 -6.98 4.09
C LEU A 128 6.10 -6.19 2.77
N LYS A 129 7.19 -5.53 2.37
CA LYS A 129 7.25 -4.87 1.05
C LYS A 129 7.08 -5.86 -0.09
N LYS A 130 7.76 -7.02 -0.02
CA LYS A 130 7.60 -8.11 -1.01
C LYS A 130 6.16 -8.64 -1.02
N ALA A 131 5.52 -8.77 0.14
CA ALA A 131 4.11 -9.16 0.21
C ALA A 131 3.20 -8.16 -0.51
N LEU A 132 3.46 -6.86 -0.38
CA LEU A 132 2.74 -5.83 -1.14
C LEU A 132 3.03 -5.92 -2.64
N GLU A 133 4.29 -6.05 -3.06
CA GLU A 133 4.63 -6.21 -4.49
C GLU A 133 3.99 -7.45 -5.12
N GLY A 134 3.88 -8.55 -4.36
CA GLY A 134 3.21 -9.78 -4.77
C GLY A 134 1.68 -9.76 -4.62
N SER A 135 1.11 -8.68 -4.07
CA SER A 135 -0.33 -8.56 -3.88
C SER A 135 -1.05 -8.17 -5.18
N GLU A 136 -2.38 -8.25 -5.15
CA GLU A 136 -3.20 -7.80 -6.27
C GLU A 136 -2.99 -6.31 -6.58
N SER A 137 -2.96 -5.99 -7.87
CA SER A 137 -2.83 -4.60 -8.34
C SER A 137 -4.03 -3.75 -7.89
N ILE A 138 -3.78 -2.46 -7.69
CA ILE A 138 -4.81 -1.46 -7.35
C ILE A 138 -5.32 -0.76 -8.61
N TYR A 139 -6.56 -0.30 -8.56
CA TYR A 139 -7.09 0.66 -9.54
C TYR A 139 -6.77 2.07 -9.08
N SER A 140 -6.39 2.94 -10.01
CA SER A 140 -6.07 4.34 -9.73
C SER A 140 -6.53 5.24 -10.87
N ILE A 141 -6.76 6.51 -10.58
CA ILE A 141 -7.01 7.51 -11.61
C ILE A 141 -5.77 7.61 -12.51
N LYS A 142 -5.96 7.42 -13.81
CA LYS A 142 -4.85 7.40 -14.78
C LYS A 142 -4.07 8.71 -14.74
N GLY A 143 -2.74 8.60 -14.60
CA GLY A 143 -1.85 9.75 -14.52
C GLY A 143 -1.88 10.48 -13.16
N CYS A 144 -2.56 9.95 -12.15
CA CYS A 144 -2.50 10.49 -10.80
C CYS A 144 -1.11 10.26 -10.18
N PRO A 145 -0.44 11.31 -9.68
CA PRO A 145 0.89 11.17 -9.07
C PRO A 145 0.88 10.39 -7.76
N MET A 146 -0.26 10.35 -7.06
CA MET A 146 -0.44 9.65 -5.78
C MET A 146 -1.09 8.27 -5.94
N HIS A 147 -1.36 7.81 -7.15
CA HIS A 147 -2.09 6.56 -7.42
C HIS A 147 -3.39 6.43 -6.62
N GLU A 148 -4.16 7.49 -6.65
CA GLU A 148 -5.33 7.71 -5.82
C GLU A 148 -6.47 6.74 -6.09
N GLU A 149 -7.28 6.45 -5.04
CA GLU A 149 -8.48 5.63 -5.15
C GLU A 149 -9.52 6.34 -6.03
N PRO A 150 -10.00 5.68 -7.11
CA PRO A 150 -10.97 6.32 -8.00
C PRO A 150 -12.29 6.71 -7.33
N LEU A 151 -12.69 6.05 -6.24
CA LEU A 151 -13.91 6.41 -5.50
C LEU A 151 -13.89 7.84 -4.94
N HIS A 152 -12.71 8.46 -4.81
CA HIS A 152 -12.61 9.87 -4.42
C HIS A 152 -13.21 10.81 -5.46
N LEU A 153 -13.44 10.37 -6.70
CA LEU A 153 -14.15 11.12 -7.74
C LEU A 153 -15.61 11.39 -7.37
N ILE A 154 -16.22 10.55 -6.53
CA ILE A 154 -17.61 10.69 -6.12
C ILE A 154 -17.77 11.93 -5.23
N PRO A 155 -18.64 12.89 -5.62
CA PRO A 155 -18.95 14.05 -4.79
C PRO A 155 -19.41 13.66 -3.38
N LYS A 156 -18.98 14.39 -2.36
CA LYS A 156 -19.27 14.06 -0.94
C LYS A 156 -20.76 13.85 -0.64
N HIS A 157 -21.63 14.62 -1.27
CA HIS A 157 -23.08 14.54 -1.04
C HIS A 157 -23.73 13.27 -1.63
N LEU A 158 -23.08 12.59 -2.60
CA LEU A 158 -23.55 11.35 -3.19
C LEU A 158 -22.93 10.10 -2.56
N ARG A 159 -21.88 10.24 -1.75
CA ARG A 159 -21.16 9.10 -1.16
C ARG A 159 -22.05 8.14 -0.37
N PRO A 160 -22.99 8.59 0.49
CA PRO A 160 -23.84 7.67 1.24
C PRO A 160 -24.63 6.71 0.35
N GLU A 161 -25.14 7.19 -0.80
CA GLU A 161 -25.87 6.37 -1.76
C GLU A 161 -24.96 5.37 -2.46
N PHE A 162 -23.75 5.82 -2.88
CA PHE A 162 -22.76 4.93 -3.49
C PHE A 162 -22.22 3.89 -2.52
N GLU A 163 -21.95 4.25 -1.27
CA GLU A 163 -21.54 3.33 -0.22
C GLU A 163 -22.57 2.23 0.02
N HIS A 164 -23.85 2.61 0.04
CA HIS A 164 -24.95 1.64 0.18
C HIS A 164 -25.03 0.70 -1.04
N LEU A 165 -24.88 1.23 -2.26
CA LEU A 165 -24.97 0.45 -3.50
C LEU A 165 -23.77 -0.47 -3.71
N LEU A 166 -22.56 -0.03 -3.34
CA LEU A 166 -21.32 -0.75 -3.59
C LEU A 166 -20.88 -1.62 -2.39
N GLY A 167 -21.46 -1.40 -1.21
CA GLY A 167 -21.07 -2.11 0.01
C GLY A 167 -19.64 -1.76 0.49
N VAL A 168 -19.11 -0.60 0.10
CA VAL A 168 -17.77 -0.13 0.47
C VAL A 168 -17.83 1.26 1.08
N LYS A 169 -16.89 1.57 1.97
CA LYS A 169 -16.78 2.88 2.59
C LYS A 169 -15.87 3.78 1.76
N ILE A 170 -16.25 5.05 1.59
CA ILE A 170 -15.52 6.03 0.78
C ILE A 170 -14.94 7.12 1.69
N GLU A 171 -13.65 7.01 1.97
CA GLU A 171 -12.91 7.98 2.79
C GLU A 171 -11.81 8.65 1.95
N GLY A 172 -11.49 9.89 2.27
CA GLY A 172 -10.48 10.67 1.56
C GLY A 172 -11.06 11.64 0.54
N ASP A 173 -10.19 12.40 -0.09
CA ASP A 173 -10.53 13.43 -1.08
C ASP A 173 -9.58 13.36 -2.27
N LEU A 174 -10.00 13.93 -3.40
CA LEU A 174 -9.16 14.07 -4.58
C LEU A 174 -7.92 14.90 -4.27
N CYS A 175 -6.79 14.45 -4.75
CA CYS A 175 -5.56 15.24 -4.75
C CYS A 175 -5.73 16.51 -5.61
N PRO A 176 -4.97 17.58 -5.34
CA PRO A 176 -5.09 18.83 -6.09
C PRO A 176 -4.98 18.66 -7.60
N VAL A 177 -4.07 17.78 -8.08
CA VAL A 177 -3.87 17.50 -9.50
C VAL A 177 -5.09 16.84 -10.13
N CYS A 178 -5.66 15.81 -9.49
CA CYS A 178 -6.85 15.12 -10.03
C CYS A 178 -8.08 16.01 -9.96
N LYS A 179 -8.21 16.86 -8.93
CA LYS A 179 -9.27 17.86 -8.83
C LYS A 179 -9.18 18.89 -9.95
N TYR A 180 -7.97 19.39 -10.23
CA TYR A 180 -7.75 20.31 -11.34
C TYR A 180 -8.13 19.67 -12.68
N ARG A 181 -7.66 18.45 -12.93
CA ARG A 181 -7.96 17.73 -14.16
C ARG A 181 -9.46 17.47 -14.34
N LEU A 182 -10.15 17.06 -13.29
CA LEU A 182 -11.61 16.86 -13.32
C LEU A 182 -12.34 18.12 -13.77
N LEU A 183 -11.95 19.29 -13.26
CA LEU A 183 -12.61 20.55 -13.56
C LEU A 183 -12.24 21.10 -14.94
N HIS A 184 -10.98 21.01 -15.37
CA HIS A 184 -10.47 21.67 -16.57
C HIS A 184 -10.31 20.77 -17.78
N GLU A 185 -10.12 19.46 -17.60
CA GLU A 185 -9.95 18.52 -18.70
C GLU A 185 -11.23 17.71 -18.99
N TYR A 186 -12.10 17.54 -17.96
CA TYR A 186 -13.31 16.72 -18.03
C TYR A 186 -14.61 17.48 -17.72
N ASP A 187 -14.57 18.81 -17.59
CA ASP A 187 -15.75 19.66 -17.31
C ASP A 187 -16.60 19.19 -16.12
N GLY A 188 -15.96 18.62 -15.09
CA GLY A 188 -16.62 18.05 -13.92
C GLY A 188 -17.26 16.68 -14.12
N LYS A 189 -17.14 16.07 -15.30
CA LYS A 189 -17.69 14.75 -15.64
C LYS A 189 -16.79 13.64 -15.08
N TYR A 190 -16.95 13.33 -13.82
CA TYR A 190 -16.13 12.32 -13.13
C TYR A 190 -16.31 10.90 -13.70
N GLU A 191 -17.46 10.61 -14.33
CA GLU A 191 -17.77 9.34 -14.98
C GLU A 191 -16.87 9.05 -16.18
N GLU A 192 -16.34 10.07 -16.84
CA GLU A 192 -15.46 9.96 -18.01
C GLU A 192 -13.98 9.83 -17.62
N MET A 193 -13.63 10.05 -16.34
CA MET A 193 -12.24 9.99 -15.86
C MET A 193 -11.63 8.61 -16.12
N PRO A 194 -10.46 8.55 -16.80
CA PRO A 194 -9.82 7.29 -17.12
C PRO A 194 -9.20 6.64 -15.89
N ILE A 195 -9.40 5.34 -15.76
CA ILE A 195 -8.87 4.52 -14.68
C ILE A 195 -7.85 3.53 -15.25
N GLU A 196 -6.80 3.28 -14.50
CA GLU A 196 -5.77 2.30 -14.82
C GLU A 196 -5.51 1.36 -13.66
N LYS A 197 -5.00 0.15 -13.96
CA LYS A 197 -4.57 -0.82 -12.95
C LYS A 197 -3.06 -0.72 -12.74
N LYS A 198 -2.61 -0.69 -11.47
CA LYS A 198 -1.19 -0.57 -11.11
C LYS A 198 -0.81 -1.56 -10.01
N GLY A 199 0.33 -2.25 -10.19
CA GLY A 199 0.97 -3.04 -9.16
C GLY A 199 1.82 -2.16 -8.23
N PHE A 200 2.02 -2.64 -7.01
CA PHE A 200 2.98 -2.07 -6.07
C PHE A 200 4.41 -2.32 -6.55
N SER A 201 5.31 -1.39 -6.32
CA SER A 201 6.71 -1.56 -6.68
C SER A 201 7.62 -0.63 -5.90
N ILE A 202 8.62 -1.22 -5.23
CA ILE A 202 9.69 -0.48 -4.55
C ILE A 202 10.50 0.32 -5.57
N ARG A 203 10.92 -0.34 -6.66
CA ARG A 203 11.76 0.29 -7.69
C ARG A 203 11.08 1.45 -8.41
N SER A 204 9.81 1.29 -8.74
CA SER A 204 9.02 2.32 -9.43
C SER A 204 8.37 3.31 -8.45
N ARG A 205 8.64 3.21 -7.16
CA ARG A 205 8.09 4.07 -6.11
C ARG A 205 6.57 4.17 -6.18
N LYS A 206 5.89 3.01 -6.14
CA LYS A 206 4.42 2.90 -6.23
C LYS A 206 3.88 2.16 -5.02
N GLY A 207 3.16 2.87 -4.17
CA GLY A 207 2.55 2.35 -2.96
C GLY A 207 3.54 1.91 -1.87
N ILE A 208 4.85 2.12 -2.06
CA ILE A 208 5.89 1.79 -1.09
C ILE A 208 6.84 2.98 -0.99
N GLY A 209 6.69 3.76 0.07
CA GLY A 209 7.55 4.88 0.42
C GLY A 209 8.63 4.44 1.42
N VAL A 210 9.83 4.98 1.27
CA VAL A 210 10.93 4.76 2.22
C VAL A 210 11.52 6.10 2.60
N VAL A 211 11.56 6.37 3.89
CA VAL A 211 12.20 7.55 4.48
C VAL A 211 13.53 7.12 5.08
N PRO A 212 14.66 7.52 4.48
CA PRO A 212 15.98 7.22 5.02
C PRO A 212 16.19 7.98 6.35
N PRO A 213 17.19 7.60 7.15
CA PRO A 213 17.60 8.39 8.29
C PRO A 213 17.95 9.82 7.82
N VAL A 214 17.36 10.81 8.48
CA VAL A 214 17.57 12.23 8.17
C VAL A 214 18.45 12.82 9.27
N ASP A 215 19.34 13.74 8.92
CA ASP A 215 20.11 14.51 9.90
C ASP A 215 19.10 15.27 10.82
N PRO A 216 19.28 15.22 12.16
CA PRO A 216 18.42 15.94 13.11
C PRO A 216 18.30 17.44 12.82
N ASN A 217 19.34 18.02 12.24
CA ASN A 217 19.37 19.44 11.88
C ASN A 217 18.64 19.76 10.54
N ASN A 218 18.24 18.73 9.78
CA ASN A 218 17.54 18.93 8.53
C ASN A 218 16.02 18.79 8.75
N GLN A 219 15.33 19.91 8.90
CA GLN A 219 13.87 19.98 9.06
C GLN A 219 13.12 19.99 7.72
N ASP A 220 13.74 19.52 6.65
CA ASP A 220 13.12 19.48 5.31
C ASP A 220 12.00 18.44 5.23
N THR A 221 10.77 18.91 5.29
CA THR A 221 9.56 18.08 5.15
C THR A 221 9.29 17.66 3.71
N SER A 222 10.04 18.15 2.74
CA SER A 222 9.85 17.83 1.31
C SER A 222 10.04 16.34 1.01
N ILE A 223 10.89 15.65 1.78
CA ILE A 223 11.09 14.20 1.70
C ILE A 223 9.77 13.44 1.97
N LEU A 224 8.91 13.98 2.83
CA LEU A 224 7.63 13.38 3.23
C LEU A 224 6.49 13.75 2.29
N THR A 225 6.38 15.03 1.94
CA THR A 225 5.22 15.60 1.23
C THR A 225 5.49 15.93 -0.24
N GLY A 226 6.76 16.10 -0.61
CA GLY A 226 7.15 16.62 -1.92
C GLY A 226 7.41 18.12 -1.87
N SER A 227 7.80 18.69 -2.99
CA SER A 227 8.24 20.08 -3.11
C SER A 227 7.74 20.74 -4.40
N ILE A 228 7.89 22.04 -4.49
CA ILE A 228 7.63 22.79 -5.72
C ILE A 228 8.69 22.39 -6.75
N ASP A 229 8.24 22.06 -7.96
CA ASP A 229 9.10 21.76 -9.09
C ASP A 229 9.38 23.03 -9.89
N ILE A 230 10.51 23.66 -9.59
CA ILE A 230 10.93 24.93 -10.19
C ILE A 230 10.96 24.85 -11.73
N SER A 231 11.27 23.68 -12.29
CA SER A 231 11.30 23.50 -13.75
C SER A 231 9.94 23.65 -14.43
N LYS A 232 8.87 23.56 -13.67
CA LYS A 232 7.50 23.72 -14.16
C LYS A 232 6.96 25.15 -14.01
N MET A 233 7.62 26.00 -13.25
CA MET A 233 7.18 27.40 -13.04
C MET A 233 7.21 28.22 -14.33
N ASP A 234 8.03 27.83 -15.30
CA ASP A 234 8.04 28.46 -16.63
C ASP A 234 6.84 28.05 -17.50
N MET A 235 6.15 26.94 -17.14
CA MET A 235 5.06 26.38 -17.96
C MET A 235 3.68 26.60 -17.35
N TYR A 236 3.60 26.79 -16.04
CA TYR A 236 2.34 26.89 -15.31
C TYR A 236 2.35 28.08 -14.33
N PRO A 237 1.20 28.72 -14.06
CA PRO A 237 1.06 29.75 -13.02
C PRO A 237 1.41 29.22 -11.64
N GLU A 238 1.83 30.09 -10.71
CA GLU A 238 2.26 29.73 -9.36
C GLU A 238 1.19 29.01 -8.52
N ASP A 239 -0.08 29.22 -8.81
CA ASP A 239 -1.25 28.62 -8.14
C ASP A 239 -1.69 27.28 -8.80
N ASP A 240 -1.04 26.87 -9.90
CA ASP A 240 -1.38 25.62 -10.57
C ASP A 240 -0.86 24.41 -9.78
N PRO A 241 -1.72 23.47 -9.39
CA PRO A 241 -1.32 22.30 -8.59
C PRO A 241 -0.31 21.38 -9.31
N ARG A 242 -0.13 21.51 -10.64
CA ARG A 242 0.84 20.73 -11.41
C ARG A 242 2.29 21.16 -11.16
N ILE A 243 2.52 22.34 -10.62
CA ILE A 243 3.84 22.80 -10.18
C ILE A 243 4.35 21.95 -9.02
N PHE A 244 3.46 21.48 -8.15
CA PHE A 244 3.85 20.72 -6.98
C PHE A 244 4.21 19.28 -7.35
N SER A 245 5.42 18.85 -7.02
CA SER A 245 5.89 17.47 -7.18
C SER A 245 5.45 16.63 -5.98
N LEU A 246 4.41 15.82 -6.16
CA LEU A 246 3.88 14.92 -5.13
C LEU A 246 4.72 13.62 -5.03
N ASN A 247 6.04 13.75 -4.92
CA ASN A 247 7.00 12.63 -4.89
C ASN A 247 7.51 12.31 -3.48
N GLY A 248 6.97 12.93 -2.45
CA GLY A 248 7.30 12.64 -1.06
C GLY A 248 6.86 11.24 -0.63
N ALA A 249 7.49 10.72 0.42
CA ALA A 249 7.31 9.33 0.85
C ALA A 249 5.85 8.99 1.21
N PHE A 250 5.09 9.92 1.79
CA PHE A 250 3.67 9.72 2.07
C PHE A 250 2.84 9.60 0.80
N ASN A 251 3.12 10.42 -0.19
CA ASN A 251 2.41 10.39 -1.47
C ASN A 251 2.74 9.11 -2.26
N VAL A 252 4.01 8.72 -2.26
CA VAL A 252 4.48 7.47 -2.88
C VAL A 252 3.92 6.24 -2.18
N GLY A 253 3.86 6.25 -0.85
CA GLY A 253 3.34 5.15 -0.03
C GLY A 253 1.82 5.07 0.04
N ASN A 254 1.11 5.98 -0.63
CA ASN A 254 -0.35 6.00 -0.64
C ASN A 254 -0.92 4.65 -1.05
N ARG A 255 -1.94 4.19 -0.31
CA ARG A 255 -2.62 2.89 -0.46
C ARG A 255 -1.75 1.66 -0.18
N GLY A 256 -0.51 1.84 0.27
CA GLY A 256 0.43 0.80 0.59
C GLY A 256 1.09 1.01 1.94
N MET A 257 2.41 1.21 1.98
CA MET A 257 3.14 1.42 3.22
C MET A 257 4.22 2.49 3.09
N VAL A 258 4.54 3.13 4.21
CA VAL A 258 5.71 4.00 4.36
C VAL A 258 6.60 3.42 5.45
N GLU A 259 7.86 3.20 5.14
CA GLU A 259 8.87 2.79 6.10
C GLU A 259 9.71 4.00 6.51
N PHE A 260 9.87 4.18 7.81
CA PHE A 260 10.84 5.10 8.40
C PHE A 260 12.00 4.29 8.96
N ILE A 261 13.21 4.54 8.44
CA ILE A 261 14.42 3.85 8.89
C ILE A 261 15.03 4.64 10.04
N GLU A 262 15.28 3.97 11.17
CA GLU A 262 16.02 4.52 12.32
C GLU A 262 15.46 5.86 12.87
N VAL A 263 14.12 5.98 12.96
CA VAL A 263 13.40 7.22 13.34
C VAL A 263 13.91 7.88 14.63
N PHE A 264 14.40 7.11 15.59
CA PHE A 264 14.85 7.60 16.90
C PHE A 264 16.36 7.47 17.13
N LYS A 265 17.14 7.32 16.05
CA LYS A 265 18.60 7.26 16.18
C LYS A 265 19.23 8.65 16.35
N ASN A 266 18.44 9.68 16.11
CA ASN A 266 18.86 11.05 16.30
C ASN A 266 18.69 11.35 17.79
N ASP A 267 19.80 11.55 18.48
CA ASP A 267 19.82 11.96 19.88
C ASP A 267 18.97 13.22 20.02
N VAL A 268 17.94 13.11 20.86
CA VAL A 268 17.24 14.28 21.38
C VAL A 268 18.10 14.77 22.52
N GLU A 269 19.05 15.68 22.25
CA GLU A 269 19.66 16.48 23.28
C GLU A 269 18.67 17.53 23.79
#